data_178ceb4c272866d903eefcc08cb91e71
#
_entry.id   178ceb4c272866d903eefcc08cb91e71
#
_cell.length_a   1.000
_cell.length_b   1.000
_cell.length_c   1.000
_cell.angle_alpha   90.00
_cell.angle_beta   90.00
_cell.angle_gamma   90.00
#
_symmetry.space_group_name_H-M   'P 1'
#
loop_
_entity.id
_entity.type
_entity.pdbx_description
1 polymer ?
#
loop_
_entity_poly.entity_id
_entity_poly.type
_entity_poly.pdbx_seq_one_letter_code
_entity_poly.pdbx_strand_id
1 'polypeptide(L)'
;MGFELVYGTAPPVGAGNYVQLRVNDLGPKNAAPLDKPKETTGTTITLQRARLKGRQCNVNIKQYGYHDMTCYLMALAFGAPTVTLISGTANKHVFKAGGSSLLSATIRWKQVSGAGILWFQATGLKIKTVKCTVQANGMLLWEFDGIAKYATYLASPPTPVSDSTSATYIQPIDMSQQ
;
A
#
# COMPACT_ATOMS: atom_id res chain seq x y z
N MET A 1 6.23 -4.66 -2.38
CA MET A 1 6.08 -3.87 -1.13
C MET A 1 7.14 -4.30 -0.14
N GLY A 2 7.75 -3.39 0.59
CA GLY A 2 8.73 -3.67 1.65
C GLY A 2 8.39 -2.87 2.91
N PHE A 3 8.47 -3.52 4.08
CA PHE A 3 8.28 -2.83 5.36
C PHE A 3 9.47 -1.95 5.67
N GLU A 4 9.23 -0.76 6.20
CA GLU A 4 10.24 0.22 6.55
C GLU A 4 10.61 0.11 8.04
N LEU A 5 11.90 0.10 8.34
CA LEU A 5 12.39 0.21 9.71
C LEU A 5 12.32 1.67 10.21
N VAL A 6 12.53 2.61 9.28
CA VAL A 6 12.42 4.05 9.56
C VAL A 6 11.40 4.63 8.58
N TYR A 7 10.41 5.34 9.10
CA TYR A 7 9.34 5.92 8.30
C TYR A 7 9.85 6.74 7.09
N GLY A 8 9.40 6.35 5.93
CA GLY A 8 9.72 7.01 4.67
C GLY A 8 11.12 6.77 4.15
N THR A 9 11.81 5.75 4.67
CA THR A 9 13.10 5.29 4.17
C THR A 9 12.90 3.92 3.53
N ALA A 10 13.16 3.83 2.23
CA ALA A 10 13.02 2.56 1.53
C ALA A 10 13.96 1.50 2.13
N PRO A 11 13.49 0.27 2.39
CA PRO A 11 14.37 -0.79 2.84
C PRO A 11 15.44 -1.09 1.76
N PRO A 12 16.63 -1.58 2.16
CA PRO A 12 17.66 -1.96 1.21
C PRO A 12 17.13 -3.03 0.23
N VAL A 13 17.62 -2.97 -0.99
CA VAL A 13 17.29 -3.99 -1.99
C VAL A 13 18.02 -5.28 -1.63
N GLY A 14 17.27 -6.34 -1.37
CA GLY A 14 17.81 -7.65 -1.00
C GLY A 14 16.72 -8.68 -0.81
N ALA A 15 17.11 -9.95 -0.79
CA ALA A 15 16.19 -11.04 -0.57
C ALA A 15 15.48 -10.89 0.79
N GLY A 16 14.17 -11.02 0.80
CA GLY A 16 13.34 -10.96 2.01
C GLY A 16 12.88 -9.55 2.43
N ASN A 17 13.44 -8.48 1.89
CA ASN A 17 13.03 -7.12 2.26
C ASN A 17 11.79 -6.63 1.51
N TYR A 18 11.46 -7.24 0.39
CA TYR A 18 10.31 -6.91 -0.43
C TYR A 18 9.48 -8.15 -0.72
N VAL A 19 8.18 -7.97 -0.75
CA VAL A 19 7.21 -9.00 -1.13
C VAL A 19 6.47 -8.52 -2.38
N GLN A 20 6.28 -9.40 -3.33
CA GLN A 20 5.45 -9.13 -4.49
C GLN A 20 3.98 -9.29 -4.08
N LEU A 21 3.18 -8.24 -4.20
CA LEU A 21 1.76 -8.30 -3.93
C LEU A 21 1.00 -8.73 -5.19
N ARG A 22 0.07 -9.66 -5.03
CA ARG A 22 -0.94 -9.97 -6.05
C ARG A 22 -2.10 -9.02 -5.86
N VAL A 23 -2.28 -8.10 -6.77
CA VAL A 23 -3.32 -7.07 -6.70
C VAL A 23 -4.19 -7.11 -7.95
N ASN A 24 -5.48 -6.88 -7.78
CA ASN A 24 -6.42 -6.74 -8.89
C ASN A 24 -6.34 -5.34 -9.48
N ASP A 25 -6.15 -4.36 -8.60
CA ASP A 25 -6.03 -2.95 -8.97
C ASP A 25 -5.07 -2.25 -8.03
N LEU A 26 -4.22 -1.41 -8.59
CA LEU A 26 -3.31 -0.54 -7.87
C LEU A 26 -3.40 0.85 -8.44
N GLY A 27 -4.04 1.76 -7.70
CA GLY A 27 -4.30 3.13 -8.13
C GLY A 27 -3.48 4.18 -7.37
N PRO A 28 -2.13 4.24 -7.53
CA PRO A 28 -1.36 5.30 -6.92
C PRO A 28 -1.57 6.62 -7.65
N LYS A 29 -1.87 7.69 -6.90
CA LYS A 29 -2.07 9.03 -7.44
C LYS A 29 -1.30 10.06 -6.64
N ASN A 30 -0.33 10.70 -7.28
CA ASN A 30 0.34 11.86 -6.70
C ASN A 30 -0.63 13.03 -6.56
N ALA A 31 -0.70 13.61 -5.40
CA ALA A 31 -1.49 14.79 -5.09
C ALA A 31 -0.60 15.89 -4.52
N ALA A 32 -0.74 17.07 -5.07
CA ALA A 32 -0.06 18.28 -4.61
C ALA A 32 -1.12 19.37 -4.42
N PRO A 33 -1.92 19.31 -3.33
CA PRO A 33 -2.98 20.27 -3.10
C PRO A 33 -2.40 21.67 -2.93
N LEU A 34 -3.00 22.62 -3.62
CA LEU A 34 -2.69 24.05 -3.49
C LEU A 34 -3.67 24.65 -2.50
N ASP A 35 -3.13 25.30 -1.48
CA ASP A 35 -3.89 26.19 -0.61
C ASP A 35 -3.89 27.60 -1.21
N LYS A 36 -5.08 28.14 -1.38
CA LYS A 36 -5.30 29.50 -1.88
C LYS A 36 -5.99 30.32 -0.78
N PRO A 37 -5.25 30.75 0.24
CA PRO A 37 -5.83 31.59 1.28
C PRO A 37 -6.32 32.89 0.65
N LYS A 38 -7.55 33.26 0.97
CA LYS A 38 -8.08 34.58 0.63
C LYS A 38 -7.46 35.60 1.60
N GLU A 39 -6.44 36.30 1.16
CA GLU A 39 -5.87 37.42 1.92
C GLU A 39 -6.60 38.69 1.50
N THR A 40 -7.34 39.29 2.43
CA THR A 40 -7.97 40.60 2.23
C THR A 40 -6.95 41.64 2.75
N THR A 41 -6.19 42.22 1.86
CA THR A 41 -5.42 43.44 2.16
C THR A 41 -6.38 44.60 2.02
N GLY A 42 -6.58 45.42 3.03
CA GLY A 42 -7.54 46.52 3.22
C GLY A 42 -7.98 47.40 2.01
N THR A 43 -7.75 46.97 0.81
CA THR A 43 -8.23 47.47 -0.46
C THR A 43 -8.87 46.31 -1.21
N THR A 44 -9.78 46.58 -2.12
CA THR A 44 -10.66 45.65 -2.88
C THR A 44 -9.93 44.57 -3.65
N ILE A 45 -8.62 44.42 -3.57
CA ILE A 45 -7.81 43.47 -4.32
C ILE A 45 -7.50 42.26 -3.43
N THR A 46 -8.15 41.15 -3.68
CA THR A 46 -7.85 39.86 -3.07
C THR A 46 -6.64 39.24 -3.78
N LEU A 47 -5.46 39.35 -3.21
CA LEU A 47 -4.27 38.64 -3.68
C LEU A 47 -4.36 37.17 -3.25
N GLN A 48 -4.60 36.29 -4.22
CA GLN A 48 -4.56 34.87 -3.98
C GLN A 48 -3.13 34.35 -4.24
N ARG A 49 -2.39 34.08 -3.17
CA ARG A 49 -1.10 33.39 -3.28
C ARG A 49 -1.32 31.91 -3.10
N ALA A 50 -1.17 31.14 -4.19
CA ALA A 50 -1.22 29.70 -4.09
C ALA A 50 0.02 29.18 -3.35
N ARG A 51 -0.20 28.46 -2.25
CA ARG A 51 0.87 27.78 -1.50
C ARG A 51 0.72 26.26 -1.68
N LEU A 52 1.83 25.59 -1.91
CA LEU A 52 1.84 24.15 -1.93
C LEU A 52 1.64 23.63 -0.49
N LYS A 53 0.52 23.00 -0.21
CA LYS A 53 0.15 22.51 1.13
C LYS A 53 0.88 21.26 1.54
N GLY A 54 1.46 20.53 0.59
CA GLY A 54 2.21 19.31 0.77
C GLY A 54 2.16 18.46 -0.48
N ARG A 55 3.01 17.46 -0.52
CA ARG A 55 3.02 16.47 -1.60
C ARG A 55 2.82 15.09 -1.00
N GLN A 56 1.87 14.35 -1.50
CA GLN A 56 1.55 13.00 -1.06
C GLN A 56 1.17 12.13 -2.25
N CYS A 57 1.23 10.83 -2.06
CA CYS A 57 0.69 9.85 -2.97
C CYS A 57 -0.46 9.12 -2.28
N ASN A 58 -1.65 9.23 -2.82
CA ASN A 58 -2.80 8.44 -2.38
C ASN A 58 -2.69 7.09 -3.08
N VAL A 59 -2.81 6.02 -2.34
CA VAL A 59 -2.67 4.64 -2.84
C VAL A 59 -3.93 3.87 -2.51
N ASN A 60 -4.58 3.35 -3.54
CA ASN A 60 -5.67 2.40 -3.39
C ASN A 60 -5.19 1.03 -3.88
N ILE A 61 -5.35 0.00 -3.07
CA ILE A 61 -4.95 -1.37 -3.35
C ILE A 61 -6.19 -2.25 -3.24
N LYS A 62 -6.57 -2.90 -4.33
CA LYS A 62 -7.63 -3.90 -4.33
C LYS A 62 -7.05 -5.27 -4.59
N GLN A 63 -7.39 -6.23 -3.75
CA GLN A 63 -6.99 -7.62 -3.94
C GLN A 63 -8.07 -8.58 -3.47
N TYR A 64 -8.08 -9.76 -4.06
CA TYR A 64 -8.83 -10.87 -3.48
C TYR A 64 -8.17 -11.33 -2.18
N GLY A 65 -8.93 -11.96 -1.30
CA GLY A 65 -8.40 -12.54 -0.07
C GLY A 65 -7.46 -13.69 -0.39
N TYR A 66 -6.17 -13.48 -0.18
CA TYR A 66 -5.16 -14.52 -0.24
C TYR A 66 -4.64 -14.81 1.15
N HIS A 67 -4.50 -16.07 1.51
CA HIS A 67 -4.05 -16.48 2.85
C HIS A 67 -2.67 -15.96 3.20
N ASP A 68 -1.77 -15.88 2.22
CA ASP A 68 -0.38 -15.48 2.38
C ASP A 68 -0.17 -13.96 2.29
N MET A 69 -0.87 -13.29 1.37
CA MET A 69 -0.59 -11.90 1.01
C MET A 69 -1.41 -10.86 1.77
N THR A 70 -2.66 -11.19 2.09
CA THR A 70 -3.56 -10.27 2.80
C THR A 70 -2.99 -9.89 4.17
N CYS A 71 -2.28 -10.81 4.83
CA CYS A 71 -1.64 -10.57 6.13
C CYS A 71 -0.64 -9.41 6.11
N TYR A 72 0.08 -9.18 5.01
CA TYR A 72 1.02 -8.06 4.90
C TYR A 72 0.29 -6.70 4.90
N LEU A 73 -0.81 -6.58 4.17
CA LEU A 73 -1.61 -5.36 4.14
C LEU A 73 -2.38 -5.15 5.45
N MET A 74 -2.83 -6.24 6.08
CA MET A 74 -3.43 -6.19 7.41
C MET A 74 -2.42 -5.73 8.47
N ALA A 75 -1.15 -6.17 8.37
CA ALA A 75 -0.09 -5.69 9.27
C ALA A 75 0.17 -4.19 9.11
N LEU A 76 0.09 -3.64 7.91
CA LEU A 76 0.17 -2.19 7.71
C LEU A 76 -1.01 -1.43 8.31
N ALA A 77 -2.20 -2.03 8.29
CA ALA A 77 -3.42 -1.38 8.78
C ALA A 77 -3.56 -1.44 10.31
N PHE A 78 -3.21 -2.55 10.91
CA PHE A 78 -3.47 -2.84 12.33
C PHE A 78 -2.20 -2.96 13.17
N GLY A 79 -1.03 -2.98 12.55
CA GLY A 79 0.24 -3.28 13.22
C GLY A 79 0.64 -4.75 13.15
N ALA A 80 1.79 -5.08 13.73
CA ALA A 80 2.31 -6.44 13.72
C ALA A 80 1.33 -7.42 14.38
N PRO A 81 1.03 -8.58 13.76
CA PRO A 81 0.14 -9.57 14.34
C PRO A 81 0.82 -10.33 15.48
N THR A 82 0.00 -10.84 16.40
CA THR A 82 0.43 -11.92 17.28
C THR A 82 0.31 -13.23 16.50
N VAL A 83 1.41 -13.95 16.37
CA VAL A 83 1.47 -15.21 15.61
C VAL A 83 1.50 -16.37 16.60
N THR A 84 0.60 -17.34 16.42
CA THR A 84 0.54 -18.55 17.21
C THR A 84 0.53 -19.76 16.29
N LEU A 85 1.43 -20.71 16.52
CA LEU A 85 1.44 -21.98 15.81
C LEU A 85 0.22 -22.82 16.27
N ILE A 86 -0.60 -23.27 15.32
CA ILE A 86 -1.76 -24.11 15.61
C ILE A 86 -1.40 -25.59 15.43
N SER A 87 -0.81 -25.94 14.29
CA SER A 87 -0.45 -27.32 13.97
C SER A 87 0.53 -27.37 12.80
N GLY A 88 1.57 -28.18 12.90
CA GLY A 88 2.58 -28.35 11.85
C GLY A 88 3.16 -27.03 11.35
N THR A 89 2.78 -26.62 10.16
CA THR A 89 3.21 -25.34 9.56
C THR A 89 2.12 -24.26 9.58
N ALA A 90 0.93 -24.57 10.13
CA ALA A 90 -0.20 -23.63 10.16
C ALA A 90 -0.07 -22.62 11.29
N ASN A 91 -0.06 -21.33 10.95
CA ASN A 91 0.02 -20.23 11.89
C ASN A 91 -1.29 -19.44 11.94
N LYS A 92 -1.73 -19.08 13.16
CA LYS A 92 -2.80 -18.13 13.39
C LYS A 92 -2.21 -16.73 13.55
N HIS A 93 -2.65 -15.79 12.73
CA HIS A 93 -2.30 -14.38 12.83
C HIS A 93 -3.46 -13.62 13.45
N VAL A 94 -3.23 -12.98 14.59
CA VAL A 94 -4.24 -12.16 15.27
C VAL A 94 -3.83 -10.70 15.16
N PHE A 95 -4.64 -9.90 14.48
CA PHE A 95 -4.50 -8.46 14.38
C PHE A 95 -5.41 -7.78 15.38
N LYS A 96 -4.89 -6.79 16.10
CA LYS A 96 -5.67 -5.99 17.06
C LYS A 96 -5.68 -4.55 16.62
N ALA A 97 -6.87 -3.95 16.54
CA ALA A 97 -7.01 -2.52 16.32
C ALA A 97 -6.51 -1.72 17.54
N GLY A 98 -5.98 -0.54 17.33
CA GLY A 98 -5.56 0.37 18.42
C GLY A 98 -4.12 0.18 18.91
N GLY A 99 -3.27 -0.46 18.12
CA GLY A 99 -1.83 -0.52 18.39
C GLY A 99 -1.19 0.86 18.41
N SER A 100 -0.22 1.09 19.31
CA SER A 100 0.44 2.39 19.50
C SER A 100 1.34 2.80 18.32
N SER A 101 1.70 1.87 17.45
CA SER A 101 2.59 2.12 16.31
C SER A 101 2.10 1.39 15.07
N LEU A 102 1.75 2.16 14.04
CA LEU A 102 1.44 1.62 12.73
C LEU A 102 2.73 1.43 11.92
N LEU A 103 2.85 0.29 11.30
CA LEU A 103 3.93 0.00 10.37
C LEU A 103 3.83 0.91 9.14
N SER A 104 4.97 1.18 8.51
CA SER A 104 5.00 1.82 7.19
C SER A 104 5.70 0.94 6.17
N ALA A 105 5.39 1.18 4.91
CA ALA A 105 5.99 0.41 3.83
C ALA A 105 6.36 1.28 2.63
N THR A 106 7.33 0.78 1.89
CA THR A 106 7.65 1.26 0.55
C THR A 106 6.90 0.41 -0.47
N ILE A 107 6.21 1.05 -1.39
CA ILE A 107 5.56 0.41 -2.53
C ILE A 107 6.29 0.79 -3.81
N ARG A 108 6.49 -0.19 -4.70
CA ARG A 108 7.05 -0.02 -6.04
C ARG A 108 6.09 -0.60 -7.06
N TRP A 109 5.94 0.08 -8.18
CA TRP A 109 5.10 -0.40 -9.28
C TRP A 109 5.67 0.00 -10.61
N LYS A 110 5.26 -0.72 -11.64
CA LYS A 110 5.54 -0.38 -13.03
C LYS A 110 4.29 0.22 -13.67
N GLN A 111 4.52 1.17 -14.56
CA GLN A 111 3.49 1.70 -15.44
C GLN A 111 3.98 1.53 -16.88
N VAL A 112 3.14 0.95 -17.71
CA VAL A 112 3.39 0.84 -19.14
C VAL A 112 2.86 2.08 -19.81
N SER A 113 3.70 2.77 -20.56
CA SER A 113 3.32 3.90 -21.41
C SER A 113 3.81 3.67 -22.84
N GLY A 114 3.34 4.45 -23.79
CA GLY A 114 3.81 4.36 -25.16
C GLY A 114 5.34 4.54 -25.34
N ALA A 115 6.00 5.15 -24.34
CA ALA A 115 7.45 5.34 -24.30
C ALA A 115 8.20 4.17 -23.62
N GLY A 116 7.51 3.14 -23.15
CA GLY A 116 8.11 1.99 -22.48
C GLY A 116 7.61 1.76 -21.07
N ILE A 117 8.40 1.03 -20.26
CA ILE A 117 8.08 0.72 -18.88
C ILE A 117 8.74 1.73 -17.95
N LEU A 118 7.93 2.42 -17.17
CA LEU A 118 8.36 3.36 -16.14
C LEU A 118 8.19 2.72 -14.76
N TRP A 119 9.19 2.88 -13.91
CA TRP A 119 9.15 2.39 -12.53
C TRP A 119 9.00 3.54 -11.55
N PHE A 120 8.14 3.34 -10.58
CA PHE A 120 7.86 4.33 -9.55
C PHE A 120 8.02 3.73 -8.16
N GLN A 121 8.32 4.60 -7.20
CA GLN A 121 8.43 4.25 -5.79
C GLN A 121 7.74 5.31 -4.94
N ALA A 122 6.95 4.87 -3.96
CA ALA A 122 6.47 5.72 -2.89
C ALA A 122 6.85 5.09 -1.55
N THR A 123 7.41 5.89 -0.68
CA THR A 123 7.83 5.49 0.69
C THR A 123 6.83 6.00 1.71
N GLY A 124 6.86 5.44 2.91
CA GLY A 124 6.02 5.89 4.02
C GLY A 124 4.54 5.57 3.83
N LEU A 125 4.19 4.51 3.09
CA LEU A 125 2.80 4.07 2.95
C LEU A 125 2.26 3.65 4.31
N LYS A 126 1.16 4.29 4.71
CA LYS A 126 0.33 3.91 5.85
C LYS A 126 -1.10 3.74 5.38
N ILE A 127 -1.76 2.69 5.85
CA ILE A 127 -3.16 2.42 5.53
C ILE A 127 -4.05 3.29 6.41
N LYS A 128 -5.02 3.92 5.78
CA LYS A 128 -6.03 4.80 6.41
C LYS A 128 -7.35 4.08 6.58
N THR A 129 -7.76 3.31 5.57
CA THR A 129 -9.07 2.64 5.54
C THR A 129 -8.90 1.24 5.00
N VAL A 130 -9.58 0.29 5.62
CA VAL A 130 -9.70 -1.09 5.16
C VAL A 130 -11.17 -1.40 4.95
N LYS A 131 -11.51 -1.91 3.78
CA LYS A 131 -12.84 -2.36 3.45
C LYS A 131 -12.78 -3.81 3.02
N CYS A 132 -13.66 -4.61 3.57
CA CYS A 132 -13.85 -6.00 3.19
C CYS A 132 -15.24 -6.14 2.56
N THR A 133 -15.30 -6.70 1.38
CA THR A 133 -16.56 -6.99 0.69
C THR A 133 -16.68 -8.49 0.52
N VAL A 134 -17.72 -9.04 1.10
CA VAL A 134 -18.08 -10.45 0.99
C VAL A 134 -19.33 -10.54 0.15
N GLN A 135 -19.27 -11.24 -0.96
CA GLN A 135 -20.42 -11.51 -1.80
C GLN A 135 -20.86 -12.95 -1.61
N ALA A 136 -22.14 -13.19 -1.47
CA ALA A 136 -22.68 -14.55 -1.53
C ALA A 136 -22.32 -15.12 -2.92
N ASN A 137 -21.74 -16.29 -2.96
CA ASN A 137 -21.25 -16.94 -4.18
C ASN A 137 -20.16 -16.16 -4.93
N GLY A 138 -19.30 -15.43 -4.21
CA GLY A 138 -18.21 -14.67 -4.79
C GLY A 138 -16.92 -14.73 -4.00
N MET A 139 -15.88 -14.16 -4.56
CA MET A 139 -14.58 -14.05 -3.91
C MET A 139 -14.58 -12.96 -2.85
N LEU A 140 -13.86 -13.20 -1.76
CA LEU A 140 -13.58 -12.20 -0.75
C LEU A 140 -12.70 -11.09 -1.35
N LEU A 141 -13.19 -9.84 -1.35
CA LEU A 141 -12.46 -8.68 -1.87
C LEU A 141 -12.05 -7.76 -0.73
N TRP A 142 -10.77 -7.43 -0.70
CA TRP A 142 -10.18 -6.44 0.20
C TRP A 142 -9.80 -5.18 -0.57
N GLU A 143 -10.11 -4.04 0.01
CA GLU A 143 -9.73 -2.73 -0.49
C GLU A 143 -9.02 -1.97 0.64
N PHE A 144 -7.79 -1.51 0.35
CA PHE A 144 -6.94 -0.78 1.28
C PHE A 144 -6.64 0.59 0.71
N ASP A 145 -7.09 1.64 1.39
CA ASP A 145 -6.75 3.01 1.07
C ASP A 145 -5.64 3.50 1.98
N GLY A 146 -4.62 4.08 1.41
CA GLY A 146 -3.48 4.57 2.15
C GLY A 146 -2.92 5.88 1.61
N ILE A 147 -2.02 6.42 2.38
CA ILE A 147 -1.26 7.62 2.05
C ILE A 147 0.23 7.31 2.18
N ALA A 148 0.98 7.67 1.16
CA ALA A 148 2.43 7.58 1.11
C ALA A 148 3.05 8.96 0.86
N LYS A 149 4.37 9.09 1.00
CA LYS A 149 5.11 10.23 0.50
C LYS A 149 4.94 10.32 -1.02
N TYR A 150 5.24 11.49 -1.58
CA TYR A 150 5.14 11.72 -3.02
C TYR A 150 5.95 10.67 -3.79
N ALA A 151 5.30 10.04 -4.77
CA ALA A 151 5.94 9.01 -5.57
C ALA A 151 7.00 9.61 -6.49
N THR A 152 8.14 8.95 -6.54
CA THR A 152 9.29 9.33 -7.37
C THR A 152 9.53 8.29 -8.46
N TYR A 153 10.06 8.73 -9.57
CA TYR A 153 10.53 7.88 -10.66
C TYR A 153 11.83 7.18 -10.25
N LEU A 154 11.96 5.91 -10.63
CA LEU A 154 13.18 5.13 -10.50
C LEU A 154 13.86 5.04 -11.87
N ALA A 155 15.08 5.53 -11.96
CA ALA A 155 15.87 5.52 -13.21
C ALA A 155 16.22 4.10 -13.67
N SER A 156 16.27 3.15 -12.73
CA SER A 156 16.55 1.75 -13.02
C SER A 156 15.41 0.86 -12.51
N PRO A 157 15.06 -0.23 -13.22
CA PRO A 157 14.10 -1.18 -12.71
C PRO A 157 14.61 -1.75 -11.37
N PRO A 158 13.73 -1.90 -10.36
CA PRO A 158 14.12 -2.57 -9.14
C PRO A 158 14.46 -4.02 -9.44
N THR A 159 15.44 -4.57 -8.71
CA THR A 159 15.74 -6.00 -8.80
C THR A 159 14.45 -6.80 -8.56
N PRO A 160 14.09 -7.73 -9.47
CA PRO A 160 12.93 -8.56 -9.27
C PRO A 160 13.03 -9.26 -7.92
N VAL A 161 11.98 -9.16 -7.13
CA VAL A 161 11.84 -9.98 -5.93
C VAL A 161 11.31 -11.31 -6.42
N SER A 162 12.06 -12.38 -6.20
CA SER A 162 11.51 -13.72 -6.38
C SER A 162 10.28 -13.85 -5.49
N ASP A 163 9.19 -14.31 -6.06
CA ASP A 163 8.02 -14.68 -5.29
C ASP A 163 8.48 -15.74 -4.29
N SER A 164 8.67 -15.37 -3.03
CA SER A 164 9.17 -16.26 -1.99
C SER A 164 8.13 -17.31 -1.60
N THR A 165 6.94 -17.13 -2.08
CA THR A 165 5.88 -18.11 -1.98
C THR A 165 6.02 -19.06 -3.17
N SER A 166 6.49 -20.25 -2.87
CA SER A 166 6.46 -21.46 -3.66
C SER A 166 5.62 -21.36 -4.95
N ALA A 167 6.08 -21.94 -6.04
CA ALA A 167 5.39 -22.01 -7.33
C ALA A 167 3.97 -22.63 -7.28
N THR A 168 3.44 -22.90 -6.11
CA THR A 168 2.09 -23.37 -5.89
C THR A 168 1.13 -22.20 -6.06
N TYR A 169 0.29 -22.28 -7.08
CA TYR A 169 -0.77 -21.32 -7.31
C TYR A 169 -1.73 -21.31 -6.11
N ILE A 170 -1.67 -20.25 -5.32
CA ILE A 170 -2.60 -20.06 -4.20
C ILE A 170 -3.85 -19.39 -4.77
N GLN A 171 -4.96 -20.09 -4.69
CA GLN A 171 -6.25 -19.56 -5.11
C GLN A 171 -6.74 -18.51 -4.08
N PRO A 172 -7.46 -17.47 -4.53
CA PRO A 172 -8.16 -16.58 -3.63
C PRO A 172 -9.25 -17.33 -2.87
N ILE A 173 -9.62 -16.79 -1.70
CA ILE A 173 -10.69 -17.34 -0.87
C ILE A 173 -12.01 -17.16 -1.62
N ASP A 174 -12.64 -18.27 -1.99
CA ASP A 174 -13.93 -18.32 -2.64
C ASP A 174 -15.02 -18.68 -1.62
N MET A 175 -15.97 -17.77 -1.43
CA MET A 175 -17.08 -17.92 -0.48
C MET A 175 -18.23 -18.76 -1.06
N SER A 176 -18.17 -19.15 -2.33
CA SER A 176 -19.19 -20.01 -2.96
C SER A 176 -19.07 -21.48 -2.56
N GLN A 177 -17.93 -21.84 -1.95
CA GLN A 177 -17.60 -23.23 -1.57
C GLN A 177 -17.99 -23.58 -0.12
N GLN A 178 -18.76 -22.69 0.57
CA GLN A 178 -19.20 -22.93 1.95
C GLN A 178 -20.67 -23.30 2.04
#